data_436db4dfc47dfa2111d426f5c0481460
#
_entry.id   436db4dfc47dfa2111d426f5c0481460
#
_cell.length_a   1.000
_cell.length_b   1.000
_cell.length_c   1.000
_cell.angle_alpha   90.00
_cell.angle_beta   90.00
_cell.angle_gamma   90.00
#
_symmetry.space_group_name_H-M   'P 1'
#
loop_
_entity.id
_entity.type
_entity.pdbx_description
1 polymer ?
#
loop_
_entity_poly.entity_id
_entity_poly.type
_entity_poly.pdbx_seq_one_letter_code
_entity_poly.pdbx_strand_id
1 'polypeptide(L)'
;MNGPLLFLGMATLDVVTVVPRLPGSDQVLEARSLTLHGGGPAATAAVACARLGGRARFAGSLATDPLSDSILAGLATEGVDTALVQSSPDGTSPAATILVEEQSGRRAILYSKGTAPEPVWGPALEQAVRGSRLLHLDGFHVHTAIRAARCAREVGVPVSFDGGAGEPWPHQEDLLPLVDLMVVALDFAERHTGVRDPFTAARALRDRFGAAEVLV
;
A
#
# COMPACT_ATOMS: atom_id res chain seq x y z
N MET A 1 -15.55 -3.97 20.45
CA MET A 1 -14.24 -4.37 19.87
C MET A 1 -13.37 -3.13 19.73
N ASN A 2 -12.36 -2.98 20.59
CA ASN A 2 -11.53 -1.74 20.70
C ASN A 2 -10.09 -1.89 20.14
N GLY A 3 -9.82 -2.90 19.31
CA GLY A 3 -8.50 -3.13 18.73
C GLY A 3 -8.09 -2.06 17.69
N PRO A 4 -6.79 -1.91 17.38
CA PRO A 4 -6.33 -1.08 16.26
C PRO A 4 -6.69 -1.70 14.91
N LEU A 5 -6.57 -0.91 13.84
CA LEU A 5 -6.51 -1.42 12.47
C LEU A 5 -5.04 -1.65 12.11
N LEU A 6 -4.74 -2.81 11.52
CA LEU A 6 -3.40 -3.18 11.09
C LEU A 6 -3.27 -3.03 9.58
N PHE A 7 -2.27 -2.28 9.15
CA PHE A 7 -1.93 -2.03 7.74
C PHE A 7 -0.59 -2.70 7.45
N LEU A 8 -0.57 -3.69 6.57
CA LEU A 8 0.65 -4.42 6.18
C LEU A 8 0.90 -4.24 4.69
N GLY A 9 2.02 -3.62 4.34
CA GLY A 9 2.37 -3.40 2.94
C GLY A 9 3.48 -2.38 2.74
N MET A 10 3.38 -1.62 1.66
CA MET A 10 4.38 -0.65 1.23
C MET A 10 4.25 0.69 1.96
N ALA A 11 5.40 1.24 2.33
CA ALA A 11 5.57 2.66 2.64
C ALA A 11 6.70 3.23 1.77
N THR A 12 6.50 4.40 1.18
CA THR A 12 7.46 5.07 0.30
C THR A 12 7.76 6.48 0.76
N LEU A 13 8.92 7.01 0.37
CA LEU A 13 9.16 8.45 0.32
C LEU A 13 8.92 8.93 -1.12
N ASP A 14 7.95 9.82 -1.29
CA ASP A 14 7.57 10.35 -2.59
C ASP A 14 8.10 11.77 -2.76
N VAL A 15 8.89 11.98 -3.83
CA VAL A 15 9.33 13.30 -4.30
C VAL A 15 8.30 13.80 -5.31
N VAL A 16 7.42 14.69 -4.91
CA VAL A 16 6.38 15.27 -5.77
C VAL A 16 6.88 16.58 -6.36
N THR A 17 6.97 16.63 -7.69
CA THR A 17 7.48 17.78 -8.44
C THR A 17 6.42 18.29 -9.40
N VAL A 18 5.95 19.52 -9.21
CA VAL A 18 5.01 20.18 -10.14
C VAL A 18 5.82 20.86 -11.23
N VAL A 19 5.53 20.51 -12.48
CA VAL A 19 6.23 21.02 -13.66
C VAL A 19 5.25 21.70 -14.63
N PRO A 20 5.68 22.71 -15.42
CA PRO A 20 4.82 23.34 -16.43
C PRO A 20 4.30 22.34 -17.48
N ARG A 21 5.13 21.36 -17.81
CA ARG A 21 4.84 20.24 -18.71
C ARG A 21 5.73 19.06 -18.38
N LEU A 22 5.35 17.86 -18.73
CA LEU A 22 6.24 16.70 -18.59
C LEU A 22 7.46 16.88 -19.52
N PRO A 23 8.70 16.71 -18.98
CA PRO A 23 9.91 16.89 -19.79
C PRO A 23 10.04 15.75 -20.82
N GLY A 24 10.57 16.11 -22.00
CA GLY A 24 11.11 15.13 -22.94
C GLY A 24 12.55 14.76 -22.59
N SER A 25 13.18 13.91 -23.43
CA SER A 25 14.59 13.55 -23.27
C SER A 25 15.50 14.80 -23.36
N ASP A 26 16.56 14.81 -22.57
CA ASP A 26 17.61 15.84 -22.58
C ASP A 26 17.11 17.28 -22.33
N GLN A 27 15.98 17.42 -21.64
CA GLN A 27 15.44 18.73 -21.28
C GLN A 27 15.69 19.08 -19.83
N VAL A 28 16.06 20.34 -19.59
CA VAL A 28 16.11 20.96 -18.28
C VAL A 28 14.89 21.87 -18.15
N LEU A 29 14.08 21.64 -17.13
CA LEU A 29 12.92 22.47 -16.81
C LEU A 29 12.99 22.95 -15.36
N GLU A 30 12.63 24.21 -15.17
CA GLU A 30 12.42 24.73 -13.82
C GLU A 30 11.09 24.20 -13.28
N ALA A 31 11.12 23.56 -12.12
CA ALA A 31 9.93 23.09 -11.44
C ALA A 31 9.21 24.26 -10.73
N ARG A 32 7.89 24.19 -10.64
CA ARG A 32 7.07 25.12 -9.83
C ARG A 32 7.24 24.87 -8.35
N SER A 33 7.29 23.62 -7.98
CA SER A 33 7.53 23.18 -6.60
C SER A 33 8.13 21.79 -6.57
N LEU A 34 8.83 21.49 -5.48
CA LEU A 34 9.32 20.18 -5.14
C LEU A 34 9.03 19.97 -3.65
N THR A 35 8.31 18.89 -3.33
CA THR A 35 7.90 18.54 -1.96
C THR A 35 8.11 17.07 -1.68
N LEU A 36 8.37 16.75 -0.41
CA LEU A 36 8.50 15.37 0.07
C LEU A 36 7.22 14.96 0.79
N HIS A 37 6.71 13.78 0.47
CA HIS A 37 5.51 13.21 1.07
C HIS A 37 5.73 11.75 1.42
N GLY A 38 4.98 11.25 2.40
CA GLY A 38 4.82 9.82 2.58
C GLY A 38 3.89 9.25 1.51
N GLY A 39 4.18 8.03 1.05
CA GLY A 39 3.39 7.29 0.07
C GLY A 39 3.38 5.80 0.37
N GLY A 40 2.95 5.02 -0.63
CA GLY A 40 2.68 3.59 -0.50
C GLY A 40 1.22 3.33 -0.09
N PRO A 41 0.52 2.36 -0.74
CA PRO A 41 -0.92 2.17 -0.55
C PRO A 41 -1.29 1.88 0.92
N ALA A 42 -0.64 0.90 1.55
CA ALA A 42 -0.93 0.54 2.94
C ALA A 42 -0.57 1.66 3.93
N ALA A 43 0.55 2.36 3.73
CA ALA A 43 0.95 3.47 4.59
C ALA A 43 0.00 4.67 4.45
N THR A 44 -0.43 4.99 3.24
CA THR A 44 -1.44 6.05 2.98
C THR A 44 -2.78 5.72 3.64
N ALA A 45 -3.22 4.46 3.56
CA ALA A 45 -4.43 3.99 4.23
C ALA A 45 -4.30 4.09 5.77
N ALA A 46 -3.12 3.78 6.34
CA ALA A 46 -2.86 3.93 7.77
C ALA A 46 -2.96 5.39 8.22
N VAL A 47 -2.35 6.31 7.45
CA VAL A 47 -2.43 7.76 7.71
C VAL A 47 -3.87 8.26 7.61
N ALA A 48 -4.61 7.85 6.58
CA ALA A 48 -6.02 8.22 6.43
C ALA A 48 -6.85 7.72 7.63
N CYS A 49 -6.62 6.50 8.09
CA CYS A 49 -7.25 5.96 9.29
C CYS A 49 -6.94 6.81 10.53
N ALA A 50 -5.67 7.16 10.76
CA ALA A 50 -5.26 7.97 11.90
C ALA A 50 -5.89 9.37 11.86
N ARG A 51 -5.88 10.03 10.71
CA ARG A 51 -6.52 11.36 10.52
C ARG A 51 -8.04 11.33 10.76
N LEU A 52 -8.69 10.21 10.52
CA LEU A 52 -10.12 10.00 10.82
C LEU A 52 -10.37 9.60 12.29
N GLY A 53 -9.34 9.63 13.15
CA GLY A 53 -9.46 9.31 14.57
C GLY A 53 -9.36 7.80 14.88
N GLY A 54 -9.03 6.97 13.89
CA GLY A 54 -8.78 5.54 14.08
C GLY A 54 -7.39 5.27 14.71
N ARG A 55 -7.26 4.13 15.38
CA ARG A 55 -5.96 3.65 15.87
C ARG A 55 -5.30 2.82 14.79
N ALA A 56 -4.32 3.40 14.09
CA ALA A 56 -3.60 2.76 13.00
C ALA A 56 -2.25 2.20 13.47
N ARG A 57 -1.95 0.95 13.09
CA ARG A 57 -0.62 0.34 13.20
C ARG A 57 -0.15 -0.04 11.81
N PHE A 58 1.08 0.32 11.49
CA PHE A 58 1.69 -0.05 10.23
C PHE A 58 2.75 -1.15 10.45
N ALA A 59 2.72 -2.16 9.59
CA ALA A 59 3.70 -3.23 9.50
C ALA A 59 4.29 -3.28 8.08
N GLY A 60 5.57 -3.46 7.98
CA GLY A 60 6.29 -3.53 6.71
C GLY A 60 7.77 -3.76 6.94
N SER A 61 8.57 -3.62 5.89
CA SER A 61 10.02 -3.68 5.97
C SER A 61 10.64 -2.50 5.24
N LEU A 62 11.64 -1.89 5.86
CA LEU A 62 12.43 -0.80 5.32
C LEU A 62 13.93 -1.13 5.47
N ALA A 63 14.77 -0.56 4.64
CA ALA A 63 16.21 -0.62 4.85
C ALA A 63 16.62 0.35 5.96
N THR A 64 17.86 0.20 6.47
CA THR A 64 18.47 1.17 7.36
C THR A 64 19.14 2.24 6.51
N ASP A 65 18.36 3.22 6.04
CA ASP A 65 18.80 4.30 5.15
C ASP A 65 18.08 5.62 5.47
N PRO A 66 18.53 6.77 4.93
CA PRO A 66 17.87 8.07 5.16
C PRO A 66 16.42 8.13 4.65
N LEU A 67 16.02 7.28 3.70
CA LEU A 67 14.64 7.20 3.21
C LEU A 67 13.74 6.64 4.30
N SER A 68 14.18 5.56 4.98
CA SER A 68 13.44 4.95 6.09
C SER A 68 13.25 5.91 7.25
N ASP A 69 14.26 6.70 7.60
CA ASP A 69 14.15 7.71 8.66
C ASP A 69 13.03 8.71 8.35
N SER A 70 12.98 9.19 7.10
CA SER A 70 11.96 10.13 6.64
C SER A 70 10.56 9.49 6.61
N ILE A 71 10.44 8.25 6.15
CA ILE A 71 9.17 7.50 6.11
C ILE A 71 8.63 7.30 7.53
N LEU A 72 9.48 6.81 8.46
CA LEU A 72 9.08 6.54 9.84
C LEU A 72 8.70 7.83 10.59
N ALA A 73 9.48 8.90 10.41
CA ALA A 73 9.17 10.20 11.00
C ALA A 73 7.82 10.74 10.47
N GLY A 74 7.55 10.60 9.18
CA GLY A 74 6.28 11.00 8.57
C GLY A 74 5.10 10.22 9.15
N LEU A 75 5.17 8.90 9.24
CA LEU A 75 4.14 8.05 9.83
C LEU A 75 3.89 8.38 11.30
N ALA A 76 4.97 8.58 12.09
CA ALA A 76 4.87 8.95 13.50
C ALA A 76 4.19 10.31 13.69
N THR A 77 4.51 11.30 12.83
CA THR A 77 3.88 12.64 12.86
C THR A 77 2.37 12.55 12.63
N GLU A 78 1.92 11.60 11.81
CA GLU A 78 0.51 11.34 11.53
C GLU A 78 -0.17 10.44 12.60
N GLY A 79 0.55 10.06 13.66
CA GLY A 79 0.02 9.26 14.76
C GLY A 79 -0.15 7.77 14.44
N VAL A 80 0.55 7.27 13.43
CA VAL A 80 0.58 5.84 13.09
C VAL A 80 1.62 5.12 13.96
N ASP A 81 1.23 4.02 14.63
CA ASP A 81 2.14 3.15 15.36
C ASP A 81 2.98 2.31 14.39
N THR A 82 4.30 2.51 14.41
CA THR A 82 5.28 1.86 13.52
C THR A 82 6.12 0.78 14.19
N ALA A 83 5.77 0.35 15.42
CA ALA A 83 6.54 -0.64 16.18
C ALA A 83 6.69 -2.00 15.51
N LEU A 84 5.88 -2.28 14.47
CA LEU A 84 5.93 -3.52 13.67
C LEU A 84 6.73 -3.37 12.35
N VAL A 85 7.33 -2.22 12.10
CA VAL A 85 8.22 -2.06 10.95
C VAL A 85 9.54 -2.75 11.26
N GLN A 86 9.95 -3.65 10.37
CA GLN A 86 11.24 -4.34 10.49
C GLN A 86 12.30 -3.60 9.69
N SER A 87 13.44 -3.34 10.32
CA SER A 87 14.58 -2.70 9.66
C SER A 87 15.57 -3.76 9.16
N SER A 88 16.03 -3.61 7.92
CA SER A 88 17.10 -4.42 7.35
C SER A 88 18.37 -3.58 7.20
N PRO A 89 19.52 -4.05 7.63
CA PRO A 89 20.79 -3.36 7.38
C PRO A 89 21.18 -3.40 5.90
N ASP A 90 20.60 -4.34 5.15
CA ASP A 90 20.88 -4.54 3.75
C ASP A 90 19.72 -4.03 2.89
N GLY A 91 20.04 -3.47 1.71
CA GLY A 91 19.08 -3.04 0.73
C GLY A 91 18.81 -1.53 0.74
N THR A 92 17.71 -1.16 0.11
CA THR A 92 17.20 0.22 0.00
C THR A 92 15.71 0.26 0.32
N SER A 93 15.25 1.35 0.92
CA SER A 93 13.84 1.59 1.17
C SER A 93 13.11 2.00 -0.12
N PRO A 94 11.79 1.78 -0.21
CA PRO A 94 11.00 2.19 -1.36
C PRO A 94 10.92 3.71 -1.48
N ALA A 95 10.96 4.21 -2.73
CA ALA A 95 10.81 5.64 -3.02
C ALA A 95 10.17 5.86 -4.39
N ALA A 96 9.54 7.02 -4.59
CA ALA A 96 9.02 7.42 -5.88
C ALA A 96 9.38 8.86 -6.24
N THR A 97 9.48 9.12 -7.55
CA THR A 97 9.45 10.46 -8.13
C THR A 97 8.15 10.63 -8.89
N ILE A 98 7.40 11.66 -8.55
CA ILE A 98 6.10 11.95 -9.13
C ILE A 98 6.17 13.30 -9.81
N LEU A 99 6.08 13.33 -11.14
CA LEU A 99 5.98 14.54 -11.93
C LEU A 99 4.50 14.85 -12.16
N VAL A 100 4.05 16.03 -11.77
CA VAL A 100 2.67 16.50 -11.96
C VAL A 100 2.69 17.68 -12.94
N GLU A 101 1.99 17.55 -14.06
CA GLU A 101 1.82 18.62 -15.03
C GLU A 101 0.81 19.66 -14.50
N GLU A 102 1.27 20.91 -14.35
CA GLU A 102 0.51 21.98 -13.67
C GLU A 102 -0.89 22.21 -14.26
N GLN A 103 -1.01 22.26 -15.58
CA GLN A 103 -2.26 22.62 -16.25
C GLN A 103 -3.26 21.47 -16.34
N SER A 104 -2.80 20.26 -16.59
CA SER A 104 -3.66 19.10 -16.86
C SER A 104 -3.89 18.24 -15.61
N GLY A 105 -3.04 18.36 -14.59
CA GLY A 105 -3.04 17.45 -13.45
C GLY A 105 -2.57 16.03 -13.80
N ARG A 106 -2.17 15.78 -15.05
CA ARG A 106 -1.61 14.47 -15.45
C ARG A 106 -0.30 14.24 -14.71
N ARG A 107 -0.03 12.99 -14.37
CA ARG A 107 1.17 12.63 -13.63
C ARG A 107 1.92 11.47 -14.29
N ALA A 108 3.23 11.48 -14.11
CA ALA A 108 4.10 10.35 -14.35
C ALA A 108 4.72 9.93 -13.01
N ILE A 109 4.67 8.64 -12.71
CA ILE A 109 5.20 8.07 -11.48
C ILE A 109 6.33 7.12 -11.85
N LEU A 110 7.52 7.39 -11.31
CA LEU A 110 8.66 6.48 -11.37
C LEU A 110 8.93 6.01 -9.95
N TYR A 111 8.84 4.71 -9.70
CA TYR A 111 9.04 4.19 -8.37
C TYR A 111 10.12 3.09 -8.34
N SER A 112 10.81 3.04 -7.22
CA SER A 112 11.65 1.91 -6.83
C SER A 112 10.99 1.21 -5.65
N LYS A 113 10.75 -0.09 -5.79
CA LYS A 113 10.19 -0.90 -4.70
C LYS A 113 11.19 -1.12 -3.55
N GLY A 114 12.43 -0.63 -3.72
CA GLY A 114 13.50 -0.94 -2.81
C GLY A 114 13.96 -2.41 -2.90
N THR A 115 14.89 -2.77 -2.03
CA THR A 115 15.46 -4.13 -1.99
C THR A 115 15.48 -4.69 -0.55
N ALA A 116 14.89 -4.00 0.42
CA ALA A 116 14.68 -4.56 1.75
C ALA A 116 13.83 -5.85 1.65
N PRO A 117 14.20 -6.92 2.37
CA PRO A 117 13.46 -8.17 2.35
C PRO A 117 12.05 -8.00 2.91
N GLU A 118 11.13 -8.91 2.56
CA GLU A 118 9.82 -8.95 3.21
C GLU A 118 9.93 -9.07 4.73
N PRO A 119 8.99 -8.47 5.50
CA PRO A 119 9.00 -8.63 6.95
C PRO A 119 8.83 -10.11 7.33
N VAL A 120 9.64 -10.56 8.26
CA VAL A 120 9.60 -11.94 8.76
C VAL A 120 8.32 -12.14 9.55
N TRP A 121 7.54 -13.16 9.19
CA TRP A 121 6.41 -13.61 9.98
C TRP A 121 6.87 -14.19 11.32
N GLY A 122 6.38 -13.64 12.41
CA GLY A 122 6.76 -14.05 13.75
C GLY A 122 5.69 -13.70 14.80
N PRO A 123 5.92 -14.06 16.09
CA PRO A 123 4.92 -13.92 17.14
C PRO A 123 4.36 -12.50 17.30
N ALA A 124 5.18 -11.47 17.12
CA ALA A 124 4.75 -10.07 17.27
C ALA A 124 3.73 -9.69 16.18
N LEU A 125 4.00 -10.06 14.92
CA LEU A 125 3.10 -9.77 13.81
C LEU A 125 1.83 -10.62 13.88
N GLU A 126 1.96 -11.91 14.25
CA GLU A 126 0.81 -12.79 14.48
C GLU A 126 -0.11 -12.24 15.57
N GLN A 127 0.44 -11.86 16.72
CA GLN A 127 -0.35 -11.27 17.81
C GLN A 127 -1.02 -9.97 17.39
N ALA A 128 -0.34 -9.14 16.58
CA ALA A 128 -0.91 -7.91 16.06
C ALA A 128 -2.10 -8.18 15.14
N VAL A 129 -2.00 -9.17 14.25
CA VAL A 129 -3.13 -9.59 13.38
C VAL A 129 -4.30 -10.08 14.22
N ARG A 130 -4.05 -11.01 15.17
CA ARG A 130 -5.10 -11.59 16.04
C ARG A 130 -5.79 -10.54 16.92
N GLY A 131 -5.09 -9.46 17.29
CA GLY A 131 -5.62 -8.36 18.12
C GLY A 131 -6.21 -7.19 17.31
N SER A 132 -6.18 -7.23 15.99
CA SER A 132 -6.69 -6.15 15.16
C SER A 132 -8.19 -6.26 14.89
N ARG A 133 -8.83 -5.12 14.57
CA ARG A 133 -10.24 -5.08 14.14
C ARG A 133 -10.39 -5.31 12.64
N LEU A 134 -9.34 -5.03 11.89
CA LEU A 134 -9.26 -5.21 10.44
C LEU A 134 -7.78 -5.32 10.08
N LEU A 135 -7.49 -6.18 9.14
CA LEU A 135 -6.20 -6.26 8.47
C LEU A 135 -6.34 -5.65 7.08
N HIS A 136 -5.56 -4.59 6.78
CA HIS A 136 -5.48 -4.00 5.44
C HIS A 136 -4.18 -4.39 4.77
N LEU A 137 -4.26 -4.79 3.50
CA LEU A 137 -3.15 -5.29 2.68
C LEU A 137 -3.12 -4.56 1.34
N ASP A 138 -1.92 -4.36 0.77
CA ASP A 138 -1.72 -3.88 -0.60
C ASP A 138 -1.01 -4.91 -1.50
N GLY A 139 -0.68 -6.08 -0.97
CA GLY A 139 -0.04 -7.18 -1.68
C GLY A 139 1.46 -7.02 -1.92
N PHE A 140 2.08 -5.93 -1.48
CA PHE A 140 3.52 -5.70 -1.70
C PHE A 140 4.41 -6.78 -1.07
N HIS A 141 4.18 -7.12 0.18
CA HIS A 141 4.85 -8.20 0.90
C HIS A 141 4.03 -9.49 0.82
N VAL A 142 3.89 -10.04 -0.38
CA VAL A 142 2.85 -11.02 -0.69
C VAL A 142 2.90 -12.30 0.14
N HIS A 143 4.08 -12.84 0.43
CA HIS A 143 4.19 -14.07 1.24
C HIS A 143 3.80 -13.83 2.69
N THR A 144 4.21 -12.68 3.25
CA THR A 144 3.83 -12.27 4.61
C THR A 144 2.35 -11.88 4.65
N ALA A 145 1.83 -11.20 3.61
CA ALA A 145 0.42 -10.84 3.48
C ALA A 145 -0.49 -12.08 3.45
N ILE A 146 -0.13 -13.13 2.69
CA ILE A 146 -0.88 -14.39 2.65
C ILE A 146 -0.91 -15.05 4.03
N ARG A 147 0.20 -15.10 4.76
CA ARG A 147 0.24 -15.63 6.13
C ARG A 147 -0.63 -14.81 7.07
N ALA A 148 -0.54 -13.48 6.99
CA ALA A 148 -1.35 -12.57 7.79
C ALA A 148 -2.85 -12.73 7.50
N ALA A 149 -3.24 -12.80 6.23
CA ALA A 149 -4.64 -13.02 5.82
C ALA A 149 -5.19 -14.36 6.31
N ARG A 150 -4.42 -15.44 6.21
CA ARG A 150 -4.81 -16.76 6.75
C ARG A 150 -5.02 -16.70 8.26
N CYS A 151 -4.06 -16.10 8.99
CA CYS A 151 -4.17 -15.90 10.44
C CYS A 151 -5.39 -15.05 10.81
N ALA A 152 -5.66 -13.97 10.07
CA ALA A 152 -6.83 -13.11 10.28
C ALA A 152 -8.14 -13.92 10.13
N ARG A 153 -8.27 -14.73 9.09
CA ARG A 153 -9.45 -15.58 8.85
C ARG A 153 -9.67 -16.63 9.95
N GLU A 154 -8.59 -17.25 10.47
CA GLU A 154 -8.69 -18.19 11.59
C GLU A 154 -9.38 -17.60 12.82
N VAL A 155 -9.24 -16.29 13.06
CA VAL A 155 -9.77 -15.60 14.24
C VAL A 155 -10.93 -14.65 13.92
N GLY A 156 -11.42 -14.65 12.67
CA GLY A 156 -12.56 -13.83 12.25
C GLY A 156 -12.24 -12.33 12.13
N VAL A 157 -10.97 -11.97 11.91
CA VAL A 157 -10.57 -10.59 11.59
C VAL A 157 -10.79 -10.36 10.10
N PRO A 158 -11.61 -9.37 9.69
CA PRO A 158 -11.83 -9.08 8.29
C PRO A 158 -10.57 -8.56 7.61
N VAL A 159 -10.39 -8.94 6.33
CA VAL A 159 -9.26 -8.58 5.49
C VAL A 159 -9.71 -7.64 4.39
N SER A 160 -9.13 -6.43 4.34
CA SER A 160 -9.31 -5.50 3.22
C SER A 160 -8.05 -5.43 2.36
N PHE A 161 -8.23 -5.10 1.09
CA PHE A 161 -7.17 -5.08 0.10
C PHE A 161 -7.29 -3.87 -0.83
N ASP A 162 -6.17 -3.18 -1.05
CA ASP A 162 -5.99 -2.19 -2.10
C ASP A 162 -5.22 -2.82 -3.26
N GLY A 163 -5.84 -2.85 -4.44
CA GLY A 163 -5.23 -3.42 -5.65
C GLY A 163 -4.07 -2.60 -6.21
N GLY A 164 -3.86 -1.39 -5.70
CA GLY A 164 -2.84 -0.48 -6.19
C GLY A 164 -3.04 -0.06 -7.64
N ALA A 165 -2.01 0.62 -8.18
CA ALA A 165 -1.90 0.96 -9.60
C ALA A 165 -0.66 0.27 -10.17
N GLY A 166 -0.68 -0.03 -11.48
CA GLY A 166 0.44 -0.66 -12.17
C GLY A 166 0.31 -2.18 -12.30
N GLU A 167 1.44 -2.85 -12.50
CA GLU A 167 1.47 -4.30 -12.69
C GLU A 167 1.17 -5.05 -11.38
N PRO A 168 0.47 -6.19 -11.44
CA PRO A 168 0.21 -7.03 -10.27
C PRO A 168 1.50 -7.53 -9.62
N TRP A 169 1.49 -7.63 -8.30
CA TRP A 169 2.58 -8.29 -7.59
C TRP A 169 2.61 -9.79 -7.90
N PRO A 170 3.77 -10.41 -8.02
CA PRO A 170 3.89 -11.87 -8.14
C PRO A 170 3.11 -12.56 -7.02
N HIS A 171 2.43 -13.67 -7.33
CA HIS A 171 1.63 -14.47 -6.38
C HIS A 171 0.41 -13.74 -5.76
N GLN A 172 0.02 -12.58 -6.28
CA GLN A 172 -1.15 -11.85 -5.77
C GLN A 172 -2.45 -12.69 -5.88
N GLU A 173 -2.58 -13.53 -6.90
CA GLU A 173 -3.72 -14.44 -7.08
C GLU A 173 -3.95 -15.39 -5.89
N ASP A 174 -2.89 -15.74 -5.15
CA ASP A 174 -2.99 -16.58 -3.96
C ASP A 174 -3.51 -15.80 -2.73
N LEU A 175 -3.42 -14.47 -2.76
CA LEU A 175 -3.92 -13.59 -1.70
C LEU A 175 -5.39 -13.25 -1.88
N LEU A 176 -5.84 -12.98 -3.11
CA LEU A 176 -7.17 -12.43 -3.41
C LEU A 176 -8.33 -13.28 -2.84
N PRO A 177 -8.30 -14.64 -2.84
CA PRO A 177 -9.35 -15.46 -2.22
C PRO A 177 -9.45 -15.35 -0.69
N LEU A 178 -8.48 -14.69 -0.05
CA LEU A 178 -8.44 -14.47 1.40
C LEU A 178 -9.00 -13.10 1.81
N VAL A 179 -9.41 -12.28 0.84
CA VAL A 179 -9.86 -10.89 1.03
C VAL A 179 -11.37 -10.82 1.16
N ASP A 180 -11.85 -10.07 2.15
CA ASP A 180 -13.28 -9.83 2.37
C ASP A 180 -13.77 -8.54 1.72
N LEU A 181 -12.92 -7.50 1.69
CA LEU A 181 -13.22 -6.19 1.11
C LEU A 181 -12.12 -5.79 0.12
N MET A 182 -12.47 -5.65 -1.16
CA MET A 182 -11.57 -5.17 -2.21
C MET A 182 -11.89 -3.72 -2.56
N VAL A 183 -10.86 -2.86 -2.58
CA VAL A 183 -10.91 -1.51 -3.13
C VAL A 183 -9.87 -1.45 -4.23
N VAL A 184 -10.31 -1.38 -5.49
CA VAL A 184 -9.40 -1.56 -6.63
C VAL A 184 -9.68 -0.54 -7.73
N ALA A 185 -8.63 -0.17 -8.46
CA ALA A 185 -8.79 0.66 -9.65
C ALA A 185 -9.46 -0.13 -10.79
N LEU A 186 -10.11 0.59 -11.72
CA LEU A 186 -10.75 -0.03 -12.89
C LEU A 186 -9.77 -0.87 -13.72
N ASP A 187 -8.52 -0.41 -13.88
CA ASP A 187 -7.49 -1.16 -14.60
C ASP A 187 -7.13 -2.50 -13.92
N PHE A 188 -7.16 -2.55 -12.59
CA PHE A 188 -7.03 -3.80 -11.85
C PHE A 188 -8.20 -4.72 -12.14
N ALA A 189 -9.41 -4.20 -12.05
CA ALA A 189 -10.62 -4.97 -12.30
C ALA A 189 -10.68 -5.52 -13.74
N GLU A 190 -10.33 -4.68 -14.73
CA GLU A 190 -10.26 -5.09 -16.14
C GLU A 190 -9.24 -6.22 -16.36
N ARG A 191 -8.03 -6.12 -15.78
CA ARG A 191 -7.01 -7.18 -15.90
C ARG A 191 -7.48 -8.54 -15.38
N HIS A 192 -8.22 -8.54 -14.27
CA HIS A 192 -8.68 -9.78 -13.65
C HIS A 192 -9.98 -10.33 -14.22
N THR A 193 -10.78 -9.52 -14.90
CA THR A 193 -12.13 -9.89 -15.36
C THR A 193 -12.33 -9.77 -16.87
N GLY A 194 -11.50 -8.99 -17.55
CA GLY A 194 -11.69 -8.62 -18.94
C GLY A 194 -12.83 -7.60 -19.16
N VAL A 195 -13.38 -7.00 -18.11
CA VAL A 195 -14.56 -6.13 -18.15
C VAL A 195 -14.21 -4.71 -17.75
N ARG A 196 -14.63 -3.72 -18.55
CA ARG A 196 -14.40 -2.28 -18.30
C ARG A 196 -15.54 -1.56 -17.59
N ASP A 197 -16.76 -2.13 -17.62
CA ASP A 197 -17.85 -1.54 -16.84
C ASP A 197 -17.61 -1.79 -15.35
N PRO A 198 -17.49 -0.76 -14.51
CA PRO A 198 -17.07 -0.91 -13.11
C PRO A 198 -18.04 -1.77 -12.28
N PHE A 199 -19.34 -1.69 -12.52
CA PHE A 199 -20.32 -2.46 -11.78
C PHE A 199 -20.27 -3.96 -12.16
N THR A 200 -20.12 -4.25 -13.45
CA THR A 200 -19.97 -5.62 -13.94
C THR A 200 -18.65 -6.22 -13.51
N ALA A 201 -17.56 -5.43 -13.56
CA ALA A 201 -16.24 -5.84 -13.10
C ALA A 201 -16.24 -6.14 -11.59
N ALA A 202 -16.87 -5.30 -10.77
CA ALA A 202 -17.00 -5.53 -9.33
C ALA A 202 -17.71 -6.85 -9.01
N ARG A 203 -18.81 -7.15 -9.72
CA ARG A 203 -19.52 -8.44 -9.60
C ARG A 203 -18.63 -9.61 -10.01
N ALA A 204 -17.94 -9.50 -11.12
CA ALA A 204 -17.06 -10.55 -11.62
C ALA A 204 -15.89 -10.82 -10.66
N LEU A 205 -15.29 -9.79 -10.06
CA LEU A 205 -14.26 -9.95 -9.03
C LEU A 205 -14.82 -10.65 -7.78
N ARG A 206 -15.99 -10.22 -7.30
CA ARG A 206 -16.66 -10.85 -6.15
C ARG A 206 -16.93 -12.33 -6.42
N ASP A 207 -17.47 -12.65 -7.59
CA ASP A 207 -17.82 -14.03 -7.95
C ASP A 207 -16.56 -14.90 -8.14
N ARG A 208 -15.46 -14.30 -8.64
CA ARG A 208 -14.20 -15.01 -8.85
C ARG A 208 -13.44 -15.30 -7.55
N PHE A 209 -13.37 -14.34 -6.65
CA PHE A 209 -12.52 -14.41 -5.46
C PHE A 209 -13.30 -14.60 -4.14
N GLY A 210 -14.62 -14.48 -4.16
CA GLY A 210 -15.47 -14.69 -2.99
C GLY A 210 -15.47 -13.53 -1.98
N ALA A 211 -15.02 -12.33 -2.37
CA ALA A 211 -15.05 -11.17 -1.51
C ALA A 211 -16.49 -10.78 -1.13
N ALA A 212 -16.69 -10.31 0.10
CA ALA A 212 -17.99 -9.86 0.55
C ALA A 212 -18.39 -8.54 -0.11
N GLU A 213 -17.44 -7.64 -0.27
CA GLU A 213 -17.61 -6.32 -0.88
C GLU A 213 -16.48 -6.01 -1.86
N VAL A 214 -16.84 -5.39 -3.00
CA VAL A 214 -15.88 -4.92 -4.00
C VAL A 214 -16.28 -3.52 -4.46
N LEU A 215 -15.32 -2.58 -4.34
CA LEU A 215 -15.40 -1.22 -4.87
C LEU A 215 -14.41 -1.09 -6.04
N VAL A 216 -14.89 -0.57 -7.17
CA VAL A 216 -14.10 -0.31 -8.37
C VAL A 216 -14.23 1.16 -8.76
#